data_3448a3a1f0229e206bc948a2adc2e55d
#
_entry.id   3448a3a1f0229e206bc948a2adc2e55d
#
_cell.length_a   1.000
_cell.length_b   1.000
_cell.length_c   1.000
_cell.angle_alpha   90.00
_cell.angle_beta   90.00
_cell.angle_gamma   90.00
#
_symmetry.space_group_name_H-M   'P 1'
#
loop_
_entity.id
_entity.type
_entity.pdbx_description
1 polymer ?
#
loop_
_entity_poly.entity_id
_entity_poly.type
_entity_poly.pdbx_seq_one_letter_code
_entity_poly.pdbx_strand_id
1 'polypeptide(L)'
;MKKFIPVLVMMLFATIALFAGCASKTPTPASNDPVFGNGGLSVIKGDYIYYVNGYESNETTKSSHANKEGQVEVSSIYVAKIQNGELSDKKQLVSKVGGFEYSDLYIFGDKLYFLTPNTRKDDTGEIRSDIITLCSINLDGSKLSEIFTPTQYSSGAFSMKEVDGKVYAFVFDGTTLSQIELDNKNKVTQVSADVTSFATSRDKTCYSENARKSLDSSLDRFLFYSRSRNEQEGKNEGVGGNILEKYDIVTGEKTILSSNINTTTKVTNVEGGRLFYTKGDSYYSMDSSFSNELRHTYVTVDGFTPLGKGEGGEELGIIIKYNSKFYLQKLTDSVIPAVAFSEDNLDIIAVDQDLIIVKDSNSKILSISSKDKSTVTLFEPADEQTLGDKFDFDGRYLVLLESVTDYNSNYSYIVDTFGAAGGQTSATQIGTVVDSDKK
;
A
#
# COMPACT_ATOMS: atom_id res chain seq x y z
N MET A 1 5.46 -50.89 -45.49
CA MET A 1 4.82 -50.09 -44.47
C MET A 1 5.55 -49.94 -43.09
N LYS A 2 6.58 -50.75 -42.78
CA LYS A 2 7.31 -50.71 -41.49
C LYS A 2 8.41 -49.63 -41.37
N LYS A 3 8.76 -48.90 -42.43
CA LYS A 3 9.83 -47.89 -42.43
C LYS A 3 9.33 -46.43 -42.26
N PHE A 4 8.01 -46.18 -42.31
CA PHE A 4 7.43 -44.83 -42.17
C PHE A 4 7.05 -44.44 -40.71
N ILE A 5 6.88 -45.42 -39.83
CA ILE A 5 6.47 -45.18 -38.44
C ILE A 5 7.54 -44.44 -37.63
N PRO A 6 8.85 -44.78 -37.71
CA PRO A 6 9.84 -44.03 -36.91
C PRO A 6 10.03 -42.58 -37.35
N VAL A 7 9.84 -42.25 -38.65
CA VAL A 7 9.94 -40.88 -39.15
C VAL A 7 8.74 -40.04 -38.70
N LEU A 8 7.54 -40.62 -38.67
CA LEU A 8 6.34 -39.93 -38.17
C LEU A 8 6.41 -39.65 -36.66
N VAL A 9 6.93 -40.62 -35.89
CA VAL A 9 7.14 -40.45 -34.44
C VAL A 9 8.24 -39.42 -34.18
N MET A 10 9.32 -39.39 -34.95
CA MET A 10 10.36 -38.35 -34.80
C MET A 10 9.86 -36.95 -35.19
N MET A 11 9.02 -36.80 -36.22
CA MET A 11 8.36 -35.52 -36.52
C MET A 11 7.38 -35.09 -35.45
N LEU A 12 6.63 -36.02 -34.83
CA LEU A 12 5.72 -35.71 -33.74
C LEU A 12 6.49 -35.25 -32.51
N PHE A 13 7.63 -35.87 -32.17
CA PHE A 13 8.50 -35.42 -31.08
C PHE A 13 9.17 -34.07 -31.37
N ALA A 14 9.57 -33.84 -32.65
CA ALA A 14 10.14 -32.55 -33.04
C ALA A 14 9.09 -31.40 -32.99
N THR A 15 7.83 -31.67 -33.37
CA THR A 15 6.76 -30.69 -33.25
C THR A 15 6.37 -30.42 -31.78
N ILE A 16 6.34 -31.44 -30.92
CA ILE A 16 6.10 -31.27 -29.48
C ILE A 16 7.25 -30.49 -28.84
N ALA A 17 8.51 -30.74 -29.23
CA ALA A 17 9.66 -30.00 -28.75
C ALA A 17 9.66 -28.52 -29.22
N LEU A 18 9.13 -28.25 -30.45
CA LEU A 18 8.97 -26.89 -30.95
C LEU A 18 7.83 -26.11 -30.25
N PHE A 19 6.78 -26.79 -29.78
CA PHE A 19 5.70 -26.18 -28.97
C PHE A 19 6.01 -26.11 -27.48
N ALA A 20 6.94 -26.96 -26.97
CA ALA A 20 7.42 -26.88 -25.58
C ALA A 20 8.50 -25.79 -25.37
N GLY A 21 8.94 -25.12 -26.43
CA GLY A 21 10.15 -24.32 -26.44
C GLY A 21 9.94 -22.81 -26.60
N CYS A 22 8.85 -22.21 -26.20
CA CYS A 22 8.78 -20.73 -26.10
C CYS A 22 7.61 -20.24 -25.25
N ALA A 23 7.42 -20.80 -24.07
CA ALA A 23 6.94 -19.91 -23.00
C ALA A 23 8.16 -19.06 -22.61
N SER A 24 8.29 -17.86 -23.16
CA SER A 24 9.33 -16.93 -22.72
C SER A 24 9.22 -16.81 -21.21
N LYS A 25 10.27 -17.25 -20.51
CA LYS A 25 10.30 -17.08 -19.05
C LYS A 25 10.04 -15.61 -18.78
N THR A 26 9.18 -15.32 -17.80
CA THR A 26 9.02 -13.96 -17.34
C THR A 26 10.39 -13.45 -16.92
N PRO A 27 10.86 -12.33 -17.46
CA PRO A 27 12.14 -11.78 -17.02
C PRO A 27 12.03 -11.46 -15.53
N THR A 28 13.05 -11.78 -14.78
CA THR A 28 13.08 -11.59 -13.32
C THR A 28 14.30 -10.77 -12.94
N PRO A 29 14.18 -9.91 -11.91
CA PRO A 29 15.31 -9.22 -11.32
C PRO A 29 16.28 -10.22 -10.67
N ALA A 30 17.50 -9.79 -10.40
CA ALA A 30 18.42 -10.58 -9.59
C ALA A 30 17.94 -10.64 -8.12
N SER A 31 18.25 -11.75 -7.42
CA SER A 31 17.77 -11.94 -6.04
C SER A 31 18.24 -10.85 -5.08
N ASN A 32 19.43 -10.28 -5.32
CA ASN A 32 20.02 -9.23 -4.51
C ASN A 32 19.72 -7.80 -4.98
N ASP A 33 18.91 -7.66 -6.04
CA ASP A 33 18.48 -6.32 -6.46
C ASP A 33 17.67 -5.63 -5.36
N PRO A 34 17.84 -4.31 -5.20
CA PRO A 34 17.10 -3.57 -4.21
C PRO A 34 15.62 -3.52 -4.53
N VAL A 35 14.79 -3.51 -3.48
CA VAL A 35 13.33 -3.37 -3.55
C VAL A 35 12.95 -1.96 -3.14
N PHE A 36 11.96 -1.38 -3.82
CA PHE A 36 11.41 -0.05 -3.55
C PHE A 36 9.88 -0.06 -3.65
N GLY A 37 9.21 0.73 -2.82
CA GLY A 37 7.77 0.93 -2.89
C GLY A 37 6.92 -0.20 -2.31
N ASN A 38 7.42 -0.99 -1.35
CA ASN A 38 6.60 -1.98 -0.65
C ASN A 38 5.41 -1.31 0.05
N GLY A 39 4.21 -1.88 -0.14
CA GLY A 39 2.98 -1.41 0.48
C GLY A 39 2.19 -0.44 -0.39
N GLY A 40 2.43 -0.40 -1.70
CA GLY A 40 1.71 0.44 -2.64
C GLY A 40 1.06 -0.33 -3.79
N LEU A 41 0.53 0.40 -4.77
CA LEU A 41 -0.05 -0.15 -6.00
C LEU A 41 1.02 -0.70 -6.94
N SER A 42 2.26 -0.32 -6.70
CA SER A 42 3.42 -0.80 -7.43
C SER A 42 4.58 -1.08 -6.48
N VAL A 43 5.46 -1.96 -6.91
CA VAL A 43 6.72 -2.25 -6.22
C VAL A 43 7.80 -2.52 -7.26
N ILE A 44 9.00 -1.98 -7.03
CA ILE A 44 10.11 -2.09 -7.96
C ILE A 44 11.19 -2.98 -7.34
N LYS A 45 11.74 -3.89 -8.14
CA LYS A 45 12.95 -4.64 -7.80
C LYS A 45 13.92 -4.60 -8.97
N GLY A 46 15.10 -4.00 -8.75
CA GLY A 46 16.04 -3.73 -9.83
C GLY A 46 15.43 -2.88 -10.94
N ASP A 47 15.47 -3.37 -12.17
CA ASP A 47 14.90 -2.72 -13.35
C ASP A 47 13.44 -3.14 -13.63
N TYR A 48 12.75 -3.82 -12.72
CA TYR A 48 11.40 -4.34 -12.94
C TYR A 48 10.41 -3.71 -11.99
N ILE A 49 9.29 -3.27 -12.55
CA ILE A 49 8.11 -2.81 -11.80
C ILE A 49 7.03 -3.89 -11.84
N TYR A 50 6.46 -4.19 -10.68
CA TYR A 50 5.27 -5.01 -10.49
C TYR A 50 4.16 -4.05 -10.08
N TYR A 51 3.05 -4.04 -10.81
CA TYR A 51 2.00 -3.04 -10.60
C TYR A 51 0.61 -3.63 -10.78
N VAL A 52 -0.34 -3.05 -10.09
CA VAL A 52 -1.75 -3.38 -10.27
C VAL A 52 -2.25 -2.68 -11.53
N ASN A 53 -2.79 -3.47 -12.46
CA ASN A 53 -3.45 -2.98 -13.65
C ASN A 53 -4.96 -3.19 -13.51
N GLY A 54 -5.72 -2.11 -13.59
CA GLY A 54 -7.16 -2.15 -13.43
C GLY A 54 -7.72 -0.77 -13.16
N TYR A 55 -8.92 -0.70 -12.62
CA TYR A 55 -9.58 0.57 -12.31
C TYR A 55 -10.13 0.58 -10.90
N GLU A 56 -10.27 1.77 -10.34
CA GLU A 56 -10.97 2.01 -9.10
C GLU A 56 -12.48 1.95 -9.37
N SER A 57 -13.18 1.01 -8.75
CA SER A 57 -14.63 0.91 -8.82
C SER A 57 -15.22 0.74 -7.43
N ASN A 58 -16.10 1.63 -7.05
CA ASN A 58 -16.90 1.53 -5.82
C ASN A 58 -18.13 0.60 -6.00
N GLU A 59 -18.38 0.10 -7.20
CA GLU A 59 -19.53 -0.77 -7.49
C GLU A 59 -19.12 -2.25 -7.54
N THR A 60 -18.95 -2.85 -6.38
CA THR A 60 -18.60 -4.27 -6.27
C THR A 60 -19.72 -5.23 -6.63
N THR A 61 -20.98 -4.79 -6.69
CA THR A 61 -22.13 -5.71 -6.72
C THR A 61 -23.07 -5.56 -7.90
N LYS A 62 -22.91 -4.58 -8.78
CA LYS A 62 -23.89 -4.30 -9.84
C LYS A 62 -23.32 -4.19 -11.24
N SER A 63 -22.01 -4.23 -11.43
CA SER A 63 -21.46 -4.10 -12.76
C SER A 63 -21.53 -5.43 -13.51
N SER A 64 -21.86 -5.37 -14.78
CA SER A 64 -21.73 -6.51 -15.70
C SER A 64 -20.27 -7.01 -15.84
N HIS A 65 -19.33 -6.33 -15.21
CA HIS A 65 -17.90 -6.58 -15.18
C HIS A 65 -17.40 -7.20 -13.86
N ALA A 66 -18.30 -7.38 -12.88
CA ALA A 66 -17.99 -8.20 -11.71
C ALA A 66 -17.84 -9.66 -12.14
N ASN A 67 -16.84 -10.34 -11.63
CA ASN A 67 -16.75 -11.78 -11.83
C ASN A 67 -17.95 -12.49 -11.16
N LYS A 68 -18.07 -13.79 -11.39
CA LYS A 68 -19.16 -14.59 -10.82
C LYS A 68 -19.15 -14.59 -9.28
N GLU A 69 -18.05 -14.24 -8.68
CA GLU A 69 -17.86 -14.10 -7.24
C GLU A 69 -18.18 -12.69 -6.73
N GLY A 70 -18.66 -11.77 -7.60
CA GLY A 70 -19.00 -10.41 -7.22
C GLY A 70 -17.81 -9.45 -7.11
N GLN A 71 -16.64 -9.86 -7.58
CA GLN A 71 -15.42 -9.06 -7.57
C GLN A 71 -15.16 -8.40 -8.92
N VAL A 72 -14.37 -7.34 -8.90
CA VAL A 72 -13.96 -6.64 -10.13
C VAL A 72 -13.02 -7.52 -10.95
N GLU A 73 -13.45 -7.94 -12.13
CA GLU A 73 -12.70 -8.86 -13.00
C GLU A 73 -11.40 -8.28 -13.57
N VAL A 74 -11.24 -6.98 -13.51
CA VAL A 74 -10.25 -6.25 -14.29
C VAL A 74 -8.99 -5.87 -13.52
N SER A 75 -8.93 -6.11 -12.23
CA SER A 75 -7.69 -5.93 -11.46
C SER A 75 -6.79 -7.13 -11.61
N SER A 76 -5.58 -6.89 -12.06
CA SER A 76 -4.55 -7.91 -12.28
C SER A 76 -3.18 -7.34 -11.94
N ILE A 77 -2.20 -8.21 -11.70
CA ILE A 77 -0.82 -7.79 -11.49
C ILE A 77 -0.02 -8.04 -12.76
N TYR A 78 0.67 -7.01 -13.21
CA TYR A 78 1.61 -7.04 -14.31
C TYR A 78 3.04 -6.85 -13.82
N VAL A 79 3.98 -7.37 -14.56
CA VAL A 79 5.39 -7.03 -14.48
C VAL A 79 5.84 -6.41 -15.80
N ALA A 80 6.69 -5.41 -15.71
CA ALA A 80 7.35 -4.81 -16.87
C ALA A 80 8.78 -4.41 -16.50
N LYS A 81 9.66 -4.30 -17.50
CA LYS A 81 10.94 -3.65 -17.32
C LYS A 81 10.72 -2.14 -17.35
N ILE A 82 11.31 -1.42 -16.36
CA ILE A 82 11.22 0.04 -16.26
C ILE A 82 12.57 0.68 -16.50
N GLN A 83 12.61 1.67 -17.40
CA GLN A 83 13.79 2.46 -17.66
C GLN A 83 13.37 3.92 -17.94
N ASN A 84 13.79 4.85 -17.09
CA ASN A 84 13.43 6.28 -17.20
C ASN A 84 11.92 6.55 -17.28
N GLY A 85 11.12 5.76 -16.55
CA GLY A 85 9.65 5.86 -16.59
C GLY A 85 8.99 5.15 -17.78
N GLU A 86 9.75 4.67 -18.77
CA GLU A 86 9.22 3.89 -19.88
C GLU A 86 9.18 2.40 -19.56
N LEU A 87 8.11 1.72 -19.98
CA LEU A 87 7.92 0.29 -19.74
C LEU A 87 8.05 -0.53 -21.02
N SER A 88 8.79 -1.63 -20.88
CA SER A 88 8.91 -2.68 -21.93
C SER A 88 8.60 -4.06 -21.34
N ASP A 89 8.44 -5.05 -22.23
CA ASP A 89 8.27 -6.46 -21.87
C ASP A 89 7.13 -6.73 -20.86
N LYS A 90 6.01 -6.01 -21.01
CA LYS A 90 4.83 -6.13 -20.13
C LYS A 90 4.26 -7.55 -20.15
N LYS A 91 4.04 -8.13 -18.97
CA LYS A 91 3.46 -9.47 -18.83
C LYS A 91 2.55 -9.54 -17.61
N GLN A 92 1.36 -10.13 -17.80
CA GLN A 92 0.46 -10.43 -16.70
C GLN A 92 0.99 -11.59 -15.87
N LEU A 93 1.08 -11.42 -14.54
CA LEU A 93 1.47 -12.45 -13.58
C LEU A 93 0.26 -13.07 -12.89
N VAL A 94 -0.70 -12.24 -12.50
CA VAL A 94 -1.89 -12.65 -11.76
C VAL A 94 -3.10 -12.02 -12.42
N SER A 95 -4.11 -12.83 -12.70
CA SER A 95 -5.32 -12.40 -13.41
C SER A 95 -6.40 -11.81 -12.51
N LYS A 96 -6.31 -12.03 -11.19
CA LYS A 96 -7.30 -11.52 -10.21
C LYS A 96 -6.58 -11.07 -8.95
N VAL A 97 -6.87 -9.86 -8.52
CA VAL A 97 -6.43 -9.32 -7.21
C VAL A 97 -7.63 -8.68 -6.52
N GLY A 98 -7.53 -8.45 -5.22
CA GLY A 98 -8.52 -7.65 -4.49
C GLY A 98 -8.66 -6.27 -5.12
N GLY A 99 -9.80 -5.61 -4.93
CA GLY A 99 -9.99 -4.24 -5.40
C GLY A 99 -8.89 -3.31 -4.90
N PHE A 100 -8.74 -2.14 -5.51
CA PHE A 100 -7.63 -1.22 -5.20
C PHE A 100 -7.51 -0.82 -3.72
N GLU A 101 -8.59 -0.85 -2.96
CA GLU A 101 -8.55 -0.63 -1.51
C GLU A 101 -7.64 -1.63 -0.78
N TYR A 102 -7.36 -2.79 -1.40
CA TYR A 102 -6.67 -3.93 -0.81
C TYR A 102 -5.47 -4.40 -1.62
N SER A 103 -5.02 -3.61 -2.60
CA SER A 103 -4.04 -4.07 -3.60
C SER A 103 -2.61 -3.74 -3.28
N ASP A 104 -2.27 -3.50 -2.02
CA ASP A 104 -0.88 -3.27 -1.64
C ASP A 104 0.00 -4.44 -2.03
N LEU A 105 1.10 -4.12 -2.70
CA LEU A 105 2.08 -5.09 -3.17
C LEU A 105 3.33 -5.05 -2.30
N TYR A 106 3.86 -6.23 -2.01
CA TYR A 106 5.11 -6.35 -1.25
C TYR A 106 6.03 -7.36 -1.94
N ILE A 107 7.32 -7.06 -1.98
CA ILE A 107 8.36 -8.02 -2.40
C ILE A 107 9.32 -8.26 -1.24
N PHE A 108 9.44 -9.54 -0.85
CA PHE A 108 10.49 -10.01 0.04
C PHE A 108 11.16 -11.23 -0.59
N GLY A 109 12.50 -11.18 -0.70
CA GLY A 109 13.25 -12.20 -1.44
C GLY A 109 12.83 -12.23 -2.92
N ASP A 110 12.44 -13.40 -3.39
CA ASP A 110 12.03 -13.64 -4.79
C ASP A 110 10.50 -13.86 -4.92
N LYS A 111 9.72 -13.36 -3.97
CA LYS A 111 8.26 -13.49 -3.94
C LYS A 111 7.57 -12.15 -3.89
N LEU A 112 6.48 -12.07 -4.64
CA LEU A 112 5.49 -11.00 -4.58
C LEU A 112 4.33 -11.46 -3.70
N TYR A 113 3.86 -10.59 -2.79
CA TYR A 113 2.75 -10.80 -1.88
C TYR A 113 1.64 -9.81 -2.17
N PHE A 114 0.39 -10.26 -2.11
CA PHE A 114 -0.79 -9.46 -2.45
C PHE A 114 -2.07 -10.09 -1.90
N LEU A 115 -3.16 -9.36 -1.93
CA LEU A 115 -4.49 -9.86 -1.60
C LEU A 115 -5.27 -10.24 -2.86
N THR A 116 -6.02 -11.33 -2.77
CA THR A 116 -6.92 -11.78 -3.84
C THR A 116 -8.27 -12.21 -3.26
N PRO A 117 -9.38 -12.07 -4.02
CA PRO A 117 -10.66 -12.57 -3.58
C PRO A 117 -10.61 -14.07 -3.29
N ASN A 118 -11.25 -14.49 -2.21
CA ASN A 118 -11.43 -15.90 -1.90
C ASN A 118 -12.32 -16.55 -2.96
N THR A 119 -11.89 -17.68 -3.51
CA THR A 119 -12.66 -18.48 -4.49
C THR A 119 -13.18 -19.78 -3.91
N ARG A 120 -12.98 -20.03 -2.62
CA ARG A 120 -13.47 -21.25 -1.94
C ARG A 120 -14.95 -21.13 -1.64
N LYS A 121 -15.64 -22.24 -1.79
CA LYS A 121 -17.03 -22.38 -1.35
C LYS A 121 -17.07 -22.59 0.15
N ASP A 122 -18.02 -21.93 0.80
CA ASP A 122 -18.36 -22.17 2.19
C ASP A 122 -19.19 -23.47 2.36
N ASP A 123 -19.59 -23.75 3.60
CA ASP A 123 -20.41 -24.94 3.94
C ASP A 123 -21.82 -24.92 3.30
N THR A 124 -22.28 -23.76 2.84
CA THR A 124 -23.55 -23.60 2.10
C THR A 124 -23.37 -23.79 0.59
N GLY A 125 -22.13 -23.89 0.12
CA GLY A 125 -21.78 -24.00 -1.29
C GLY A 125 -21.66 -22.66 -2.01
N GLU A 126 -21.74 -21.55 -1.29
CA GLU A 126 -21.56 -20.21 -1.83
C GLU A 126 -20.09 -19.75 -1.75
N ILE A 127 -19.66 -18.96 -2.72
CA ILE A 127 -18.32 -18.37 -2.73
C ILE A 127 -18.36 -17.06 -1.93
N ARG A 128 -17.56 -17.00 -0.87
CA ARG A 128 -17.41 -15.83 -0.01
C ARG A 128 -16.33 -14.92 -0.60
N SER A 129 -16.66 -14.26 -1.70
CA SER A 129 -15.77 -13.31 -2.38
C SER A 129 -15.53 -12.02 -1.57
N ASP A 130 -16.34 -11.78 -0.56
CA ASP A 130 -16.15 -10.75 0.46
C ASP A 130 -14.97 -11.06 1.42
N ILE A 131 -14.43 -12.27 1.40
CA ILE A 131 -13.27 -12.67 2.17
C ILE A 131 -12.03 -12.61 1.28
N ILE A 132 -11.00 -11.88 1.71
CA ILE A 132 -9.79 -11.67 0.96
C ILE A 132 -8.67 -12.57 1.48
N THR A 133 -7.99 -13.25 0.58
CA THR A 133 -6.90 -14.18 0.89
C THR A 133 -5.55 -13.53 0.62
N LEU A 134 -4.64 -13.60 1.59
CA LEU A 134 -3.23 -13.25 1.37
C LEU A 134 -2.54 -14.36 0.58
N CYS A 135 -1.95 -13.98 -0.55
CA CYS A 135 -1.26 -14.87 -1.47
C CYS A 135 0.19 -14.44 -1.69
N SER A 136 0.98 -15.38 -2.19
CA SER A 136 2.29 -15.10 -2.77
C SER A 136 2.48 -15.79 -4.10
N ILE A 137 3.32 -15.22 -4.96
CA ILE A 137 3.75 -15.79 -6.23
C ILE A 137 5.25 -15.51 -6.40
N ASN A 138 5.99 -16.42 -7.05
CA ASN A 138 7.36 -16.11 -7.42
C ASN A 138 7.38 -14.98 -8.46
N LEU A 139 8.45 -14.19 -8.47
CA LEU A 139 8.60 -13.06 -9.39
C LEU A 139 8.57 -13.45 -10.87
N ASP A 140 8.82 -14.73 -11.18
CA ASP A 140 8.68 -15.30 -12.54
C ASP A 140 7.23 -15.70 -12.91
N GLY A 141 6.28 -15.51 -12.01
CA GLY A 141 4.87 -15.90 -12.18
C GLY A 141 4.57 -17.36 -11.82
N SER A 142 5.55 -18.12 -11.34
CA SER A 142 5.35 -19.51 -10.90
C SER A 142 4.94 -19.60 -9.42
N LYS A 143 4.41 -20.77 -9.04
CA LYS A 143 4.13 -21.13 -7.63
C LYS A 143 3.22 -20.14 -6.88
N LEU A 144 2.08 -19.79 -7.47
CA LEU A 144 1.02 -19.11 -6.74
C LEU A 144 0.60 -19.95 -5.53
N SER A 145 0.59 -19.34 -4.34
CA SER A 145 0.31 -20.01 -3.08
C SER A 145 -0.55 -19.13 -2.19
N GLU A 146 -1.61 -19.70 -1.65
CA GLU A 146 -2.39 -19.08 -0.58
C GLU A 146 -1.63 -19.20 0.75
N ILE A 147 -1.56 -18.10 1.49
CA ILE A 147 -0.85 -18.01 2.77
C ILE A 147 -1.84 -18.02 3.92
N PHE A 148 -2.85 -17.15 3.85
CA PHE A 148 -3.81 -16.97 4.92
C PHE A 148 -5.14 -16.45 4.39
N THR A 149 -6.23 -17.10 4.82
CA THR A 149 -7.61 -16.67 4.55
C THR A 149 -8.29 -16.45 5.90
N PRO A 150 -8.71 -15.23 6.24
CA PRO A 150 -9.48 -15.00 7.44
C PRO A 150 -10.85 -15.69 7.36
N THR A 151 -11.45 -15.95 8.51
CA THR A 151 -12.74 -16.66 8.60
C THR A 151 -13.95 -15.76 8.49
N GLN A 152 -13.76 -14.46 8.62
CA GLN A 152 -14.82 -13.45 8.56
C GLN A 152 -14.56 -12.46 7.45
N TYR A 153 -15.58 -11.66 7.13
CA TYR A 153 -15.46 -10.54 6.21
C TYR A 153 -14.22 -9.71 6.56
N SER A 154 -13.41 -9.49 5.58
CA SER A 154 -12.19 -8.72 5.73
C SER A 154 -12.37 -7.39 5.03
N SER A 155 -12.32 -6.30 5.76
CA SER A 155 -12.15 -4.95 5.19
C SER A 155 -10.77 -4.79 4.55
N GLY A 156 -9.94 -5.84 4.60
CA GLY A 156 -8.78 -6.05 3.77
C GLY A 156 -7.56 -5.23 4.07
N ALA A 157 -7.41 -4.73 5.27
CA ALA A 157 -6.16 -4.07 5.63
C ALA A 157 -5.08 -5.12 5.94
N PHE A 158 -3.94 -5.02 5.29
CA PHE A 158 -2.75 -5.78 5.68
C PHE A 158 -1.49 -4.92 5.57
N SER A 159 -0.48 -5.34 6.28
CA SER A 159 0.86 -4.75 6.22
C SER A 159 1.88 -5.86 6.31
N MET A 160 3.04 -5.67 5.71
CA MET A 160 4.13 -6.64 5.81
C MET A 160 5.42 -5.96 6.21
N LYS A 161 6.26 -6.70 6.94
CA LYS A 161 7.53 -6.18 7.41
C LYS A 161 8.56 -7.28 7.60
N GLU A 162 9.81 -6.94 7.32
CA GLU A 162 10.95 -7.76 7.71
C GLU A 162 11.53 -7.24 9.03
N VAL A 163 11.64 -8.14 10.02
CA VAL A 163 12.23 -7.85 11.32
C VAL A 163 13.20 -8.99 11.67
N ASP A 164 14.44 -8.64 12.00
CA ASP A 164 15.51 -9.60 12.33
C ASP A 164 15.69 -10.72 11.27
N GLY A 165 15.56 -10.35 9.98
CA GLY A 165 15.72 -11.27 8.85
C GLY A 165 14.53 -12.22 8.62
N LYS A 166 13.40 -12.01 9.30
CA LYS A 166 12.16 -12.77 9.13
C LYS A 166 11.06 -11.87 8.59
N VAL A 167 10.24 -12.42 7.72
CA VAL A 167 9.12 -11.70 7.11
C VAL A 167 7.82 -12.04 7.86
N TYR A 168 7.13 -10.99 8.27
CA TYR A 168 5.84 -11.05 8.95
C TYR A 168 4.78 -10.34 8.11
N ALA A 169 3.59 -10.93 8.06
CA ALA A 169 2.40 -10.26 7.58
C ALA A 169 1.42 -10.02 8.74
N PHE A 170 0.78 -8.87 8.74
CA PHE A 170 -0.27 -8.49 9.67
C PHE A 170 -1.56 -8.34 8.88
N VAL A 171 -2.55 -9.16 9.18
CA VAL A 171 -3.84 -9.16 8.50
C VAL A 171 -4.93 -8.76 9.48
N PHE A 172 -5.70 -7.75 9.11
CA PHE A 172 -6.83 -7.23 9.86
C PHE A 172 -8.12 -7.59 9.14
N ASP A 173 -9.02 -8.31 9.81
CA ASP A 173 -10.30 -8.76 9.26
C ASP A 173 -11.49 -7.87 9.64
N GLY A 174 -11.23 -6.63 10.07
CA GLY A 174 -12.27 -5.71 10.55
C GLY A 174 -12.44 -5.71 12.06
N THR A 175 -12.02 -6.74 12.76
CA THR A 175 -12.08 -6.87 14.22
C THR A 175 -10.82 -7.48 14.83
N THR A 176 -10.27 -8.49 14.17
CA THR A 176 -9.13 -9.28 14.66
C THR A 176 -7.88 -8.93 13.87
N LEU A 177 -6.80 -8.71 14.57
CA LEU A 177 -5.47 -8.52 14.00
C LEU A 177 -4.64 -9.78 14.23
N SER A 178 -4.17 -10.36 13.13
CA SER A 178 -3.38 -11.59 13.12
C SER A 178 -1.98 -11.33 12.56
N GLN A 179 -0.96 -11.93 13.16
CA GLN A 179 0.40 -11.99 12.66
C GLN A 179 0.65 -13.35 12.01
N ILE A 180 1.24 -13.35 10.82
CA ILE A 180 1.68 -14.54 10.11
C ILE A 180 3.20 -14.50 9.95
N GLU A 181 3.93 -15.47 10.53
CA GLU A 181 5.38 -15.64 10.35
C GLU A 181 5.62 -16.50 9.10
N LEU A 182 6.02 -15.88 7.97
CA LEU A 182 6.08 -16.55 6.68
C LEU A 182 7.15 -17.62 6.57
N ASP A 183 8.28 -17.44 7.26
CA ASP A 183 9.40 -18.40 7.24
C ASP A 183 9.16 -19.60 8.15
N ASN A 184 8.10 -19.59 8.94
CA ASN A 184 7.74 -20.64 9.91
C ASN A 184 6.44 -21.34 9.51
N LYS A 185 6.38 -21.89 8.28
CA LYS A 185 5.19 -22.59 7.72
C LYS A 185 3.90 -21.77 7.86
N ASN A 186 4.00 -20.45 7.71
CA ASN A 186 2.89 -19.50 7.85
C ASN A 186 2.22 -19.62 9.23
N LYS A 187 3.03 -19.68 10.30
CA LYS A 187 2.50 -19.74 11.66
C LYS A 187 1.65 -18.49 11.94
N VAL A 188 0.38 -18.71 12.21
CA VAL A 188 -0.57 -17.65 12.56
C VAL A 188 -0.64 -17.47 14.06
N THR A 189 -0.58 -16.23 14.51
CA THR A 189 -0.77 -15.83 15.91
C THR A 189 -1.76 -14.67 15.95
N GLN A 190 -2.85 -14.83 16.73
CA GLN A 190 -3.76 -13.72 16.95
C GLN A 190 -3.07 -12.66 17.83
N VAL A 191 -2.87 -11.47 17.28
CA VAL A 191 -2.32 -10.34 18.05
C VAL A 191 -3.38 -9.79 18.99
N SER A 192 -4.55 -9.44 18.50
CA SER A 192 -5.64 -8.92 19.33
C SER A 192 -6.99 -9.10 18.66
N ALA A 193 -8.05 -9.12 19.47
CA ALA A 193 -9.43 -8.94 19.05
C ALA A 193 -9.87 -7.51 19.32
N ASP A 194 -11.05 -7.13 18.77
CA ASP A 194 -11.68 -5.82 18.94
C ASP A 194 -10.76 -4.64 18.57
N VAL A 195 -9.85 -4.87 17.60
CA VAL A 195 -8.94 -3.85 17.06
C VAL A 195 -9.74 -2.83 16.26
N THR A 196 -9.39 -1.56 16.40
CA THR A 196 -10.06 -0.44 15.71
C THR A 196 -9.14 0.27 14.72
N SER A 197 -7.84 0.19 14.93
CA SER A 197 -6.82 0.68 14.00
C SER A 197 -5.46 0.07 14.32
N PHE A 198 -4.59 -0.01 13.33
CA PHE A 198 -3.21 -0.44 13.53
C PHE A 198 -2.27 0.26 12.54
N ALA A 199 -0.99 0.31 12.89
CA ALA A 199 0.09 0.75 12.01
C ALA A 199 1.42 0.09 12.40
N THR A 200 2.29 -0.03 11.40
CA THR A 200 3.72 -0.33 11.54
C THR A 200 4.53 0.85 11.04
N SER A 201 5.82 0.95 11.40
CA SER A 201 6.70 1.93 10.76
C SER A 201 6.79 1.62 9.26
N ARG A 202 7.04 2.66 8.46
CA ARG A 202 7.26 2.53 7.01
C ARG A 202 8.37 1.51 6.74
N ASP A 203 8.18 0.67 5.74
CA ASP A 203 9.24 -0.24 5.32
C ASP A 203 10.42 0.54 4.71
N LYS A 204 11.64 0.00 4.85
CA LYS A 204 12.90 0.61 4.37
C LYS A 204 13.07 0.53 2.85
N THR A 205 11.99 0.34 2.12
CA THR A 205 11.98 0.19 0.66
C THR A 205 11.75 1.49 -0.10
N CYS A 206 12.07 2.65 0.48
CA CYS A 206 11.99 3.90 -0.25
C CYS A 206 13.13 4.01 -1.29
N TYR A 207 12.84 4.61 -2.44
CA TYR A 207 13.75 4.68 -3.59
C TYR A 207 14.99 5.53 -3.30
N SER A 208 14.83 6.65 -2.63
CA SER A 208 15.93 7.54 -2.31
C SER A 208 16.86 6.95 -1.25
N GLU A 209 18.17 6.86 -1.55
CA GLU A 209 19.16 6.44 -0.57
C GLU A 209 19.21 7.38 0.64
N ASN A 210 18.98 8.67 0.42
CA ASN A 210 18.92 9.67 1.48
C ASN A 210 17.68 9.49 2.35
N ALA A 211 16.52 9.21 1.75
CA ALA A 211 15.30 8.86 2.49
C ALA A 211 15.52 7.61 3.36
N ARG A 212 16.20 6.57 2.84
CA ARG A 212 16.56 5.38 3.64
C ARG A 212 17.46 5.72 4.84
N LYS A 213 18.42 6.61 4.68
CA LYS A 213 19.31 7.03 5.77
C LYS A 213 18.57 7.82 6.84
N SER A 214 17.53 8.55 6.47
CA SER A 214 16.70 9.33 7.39
C SER A 214 15.61 8.51 8.11
N LEU A 215 15.34 7.27 7.67
CA LEU A 215 14.40 6.38 8.35
C LEU A 215 14.92 6.01 9.74
N ASP A 216 14.16 6.41 10.75
CA ASP A 216 14.44 6.03 12.13
C ASP A 216 13.90 4.60 12.37
N SER A 217 14.82 3.67 12.59
CA SER A 217 14.50 2.25 12.80
C SER A 217 14.11 1.90 14.24
N SER A 218 14.03 2.88 15.13
CA SER A 218 13.77 2.65 16.57
C SER A 218 12.41 1.98 16.84
N LEU A 219 11.45 2.15 15.93
CA LEU A 219 10.11 1.57 16.03
C LEU A 219 9.88 0.37 15.09
N ASP A 220 10.86 -0.05 14.32
CA ASP A 220 10.72 -1.09 13.30
C ASP A 220 10.28 -2.45 13.86
N ARG A 221 10.66 -2.74 15.09
CA ARG A 221 10.34 -3.98 15.77
C ARG A 221 8.90 -4.06 16.27
N PHE A 222 8.15 -2.95 16.21
CA PHE A 222 6.85 -2.86 16.86
C PHE A 222 5.70 -2.70 15.87
N LEU A 223 4.59 -3.31 16.25
CA LEU A 223 3.27 -3.05 15.71
C LEU A 223 2.48 -2.26 16.76
N PHE A 224 1.79 -1.22 16.34
CA PHE A 224 0.95 -0.40 17.21
C PHE A 224 -0.51 -0.56 16.79
N TYR A 225 -1.40 -0.68 17.77
CA TYR A 225 -2.82 -0.78 17.51
C TYR A 225 -3.65 -0.19 18.64
N SER A 226 -4.85 0.23 18.30
CA SER A 226 -5.87 0.54 19.30
C SER A 226 -6.96 -0.52 19.27
N ARG A 227 -7.52 -0.82 20.41
CA ARG A 227 -8.60 -1.77 20.59
C ARG A 227 -9.63 -1.30 21.61
N SER A 228 -10.82 -1.85 21.52
CA SER A 228 -11.84 -1.65 22.54
C SER A 228 -11.42 -2.28 23.88
N ARG A 229 -11.99 -1.77 24.96
CA ARG A 229 -11.82 -2.35 26.31
C ARG A 229 -12.56 -3.67 26.41
N ASN A 230 -11.99 -4.60 27.17
CA ASN A 230 -12.63 -5.86 27.56
C ASN A 230 -13.34 -5.72 28.93
N GLU A 231 -13.99 -6.79 29.38
CA GLU A 231 -14.73 -6.82 30.65
C GLU A 231 -13.86 -6.50 31.87
N GLN A 232 -12.64 -7.02 31.89
CA GLN A 232 -11.67 -6.79 32.99
C GLN A 232 -11.17 -5.35 33.01
N GLU A 233 -11.31 -4.62 31.92
CA GLU A 233 -10.90 -3.23 31.76
C GLU A 233 -12.08 -2.26 31.91
N GLY A 234 -13.22 -2.73 32.39
CA GLY A 234 -14.39 -1.91 32.72
C GLY A 234 -15.46 -1.80 31.66
N LYS A 235 -15.44 -2.62 30.58
CA LYS A 235 -16.47 -2.58 29.53
C LYS A 235 -17.91 -2.72 30.09
N ASN A 236 -18.10 -3.61 31.07
CA ASN A 236 -19.41 -3.85 31.69
C ASN A 236 -19.84 -2.77 32.68
N GLU A 237 -18.94 -1.89 33.08
CA GLU A 237 -19.22 -0.77 33.99
C GLU A 237 -19.62 0.51 33.23
N GLY A 238 -19.82 0.39 31.89
CA GLY A 238 -20.14 1.53 31.06
C GLY A 238 -18.92 2.42 30.74
N VAL A 239 -17.71 1.94 31.03
CA VAL A 239 -16.48 2.64 30.67
C VAL A 239 -16.21 2.46 29.18
N GLY A 240 -16.38 3.52 28.41
CA GLY A 240 -16.02 3.57 26.99
C GLY A 240 -14.54 3.89 26.78
N GLY A 241 -14.18 4.10 25.52
CA GLY A 241 -12.82 4.47 25.10
C GLY A 241 -11.98 3.26 24.67
N ASN A 242 -10.80 3.57 24.15
CA ASN A 242 -9.90 2.58 23.57
C ASN A 242 -8.59 2.51 24.35
N ILE A 243 -7.94 1.37 24.23
CA ILE A 243 -6.58 1.13 24.71
C ILE A 243 -5.63 1.19 23.51
N LEU A 244 -4.55 1.94 23.64
CA LEU A 244 -3.44 2.00 22.71
C LEU A 244 -2.35 1.05 23.21
N GLU A 245 -1.97 0.09 22.37
CA GLU A 245 -0.98 -0.93 22.70
C GLU A 245 0.16 -0.96 21.68
N LYS A 246 1.31 -1.33 22.19
CA LYS A 246 2.51 -1.73 21.46
C LYS A 246 2.67 -3.25 21.55
N TYR A 247 2.94 -3.87 20.40
CA TYR A 247 3.22 -5.30 20.29
C TYR A 247 4.62 -5.51 19.73
N ASP A 248 5.46 -6.23 20.42
CA ASP A 248 6.77 -6.66 19.93
C ASP A 248 6.57 -7.81 18.94
N ILE A 249 6.91 -7.58 17.68
CA ILE A 249 6.69 -8.52 16.58
C ILE A 249 7.43 -9.84 16.78
N VAL A 250 8.60 -9.81 17.42
CA VAL A 250 9.47 -10.98 17.58
C VAL A 250 9.11 -11.78 18.84
N THR A 251 8.89 -11.11 19.97
CA THR A 251 8.63 -11.77 21.25
C THR A 251 7.15 -12.02 21.51
N GLY A 252 6.25 -11.28 20.86
CA GLY A 252 4.81 -11.34 21.12
C GLY A 252 4.40 -10.59 22.39
N GLU A 253 5.30 -9.83 23.03
CA GLU A 253 5.00 -9.05 24.22
C GLU A 253 4.12 -7.85 23.90
N LYS A 254 3.13 -7.59 24.77
CA LYS A 254 2.20 -6.46 24.66
C LYS A 254 2.45 -5.46 25.78
N THR A 255 2.42 -4.18 25.44
CA THR A 255 2.56 -3.08 26.39
C THR A 255 1.47 -2.05 26.16
N ILE A 256 0.71 -1.72 27.19
CA ILE A 256 -0.26 -0.63 27.14
C ILE A 256 0.49 0.71 27.18
N LEU A 257 0.31 1.51 26.14
CA LEU A 257 0.89 2.85 26.04
C LEU A 257 -0.07 3.92 26.57
N SER A 258 -1.36 3.75 26.33
CA SER A 258 -2.39 4.69 26.80
C SER A 258 -3.72 3.96 26.99
N SER A 259 -4.42 4.34 28.07
CA SER A 259 -5.70 3.77 28.44
C SER A 259 -6.69 4.90 28.72
N ASN A 260 -7.35 5.38 27.66
CA ASN A 260 -8.28 6.48 27.77
C ASN A 260 -9.68 5.99 28.15
N ILE A 261 -10.32 6.71 29.07
CA ILE A 261 -11.70 6.48 29.46
C ILE A 261 -12.58 7.44 28.67
N ASN A 262 -13.66 6.93 28.08
CA ASN A 262 -14.64 7.71 27.32
C ASN A 262 -14.07 8.50 26.11
N THR A 263 -12.87 8.15 25.65
CA THR A 263 -12.25 8.80 24.50
C THR A 263 -11.75 7.74 23.51
N THR A 264 -12.19 7.83 22.28
CA THR A 264 -11.70 6.97 21.20
C THR A 264 -10.28 7.35 20.85
N THR A 265 -9.39 6.35 20.86
CA THR A 265 -8.01 6.48 20.41
C THR A 265 -7.84 5.67 19.12
N LYS A 266 -7.21 6.25 18.11
CA LYS A 266 -6.90 5.55 16.86
C LYS A 266 -5.44 5.78 16.49
N VAL A 267 -4.73 4.72 16.16
CA VAL A 267 -3.41 4.80 15.54
C VAL A 267 -3.58 5.35 14.13
N THR A 268 -2.77 6.31 13.74
CA THR A 268 -2.82 6.93 12.40
C THR A 268 -1.57 6.65 11.58
N ASN A 269 -0.39 6.75 12.18
CA ASN A 269 0.86 6.57 11.45
C ASN A 269 2.04 6.26 12.39
N VAL A 270 3.10 5.69 11.84
CA VAL A 270 4.42 5.56 12.48
C VAL A 270 5.45 6.11 11.51
N GLU A 271 5.98 7.29 11.80
CA GLU A 271 6.89 8.00 10.91
C GLU A 271 8.00 8.72 11.70
N GLY A 272 9.23 8.75 11.16
CA GLY A 272 10.36 9.46 11.73
C GLY A 272 10.72 9.02 13.17
N GLY A 273 10.50 7.74 13.52
CA GLY A 273 10.73 7.23 14.88
C GLY A 273 9.67 7.66 15.90
N ARG A 274 8.50 8.09 15.44
CA ARG A 274 7.37 8.49 16.27
C ARG A 274 6.09 7.74 15.93
N LEU A 275 5.31 7.45 16.96
CA LEU A 275 3.96 6.94 16.83
C LEU A 275 2.97 8.11 16.84
N PHE A 276 2.15 8.23 15.81
CA PHE A 276 1.07 9.22 15.70
C PHE A 276 -0.29 8.55 15.92
N TYR A 277 -1.17 9.25 16.64
CA TYR A 277 -2.50 8.74 16.97
C TYR A 277 -3.45 9.88 17.35
N THR A 278 -4.74 9.60 17.35
CA THR A 278 -5.76 10.53 17.84
C THR A 278 -6.27 10.15 19.21
N LYS A 279 -6.69 11.16 20.01
CA LYS A 279 -7.57 11.03 21.17
C LYS A 279 -8.76 11.95 20.93
N GLY A 280 -9.93 11.37 20.62
CA GLY A 280 -11.03 12.12 20.05
C GLY A 280 -10.60 12.82 18.77
N ASP A 281 -10.83 14.12 18.69
CA ASP A 281 -10.53 14.93 17.50
C ASP A 281 -9.12 15.54 17.50
N SER A 282 -8.33 15.28 18.53
CA SER A 282 -6.97 15.84 18.65
C SER A 282 -5.91 14.85 18.26
N TYR A 283 -4.86 15.33 17.57
CA TYR A 283 -3.70 14.54 17.17
C TYR A 283 -2.58 14.63 18.21
N TYR A 284 -1.95 13.52 18.42
CA TYR A 284 -0.85 13.31 19.36
C TYR A 284 0.27 12.49 18.74
N SER A 285 1.46 12.59 19.31
CA SER A 285 2.53 11.62 19.03
C SER A 285 3.33 11.26 20.27
N MET A 286 3.98 10.10 20.22
CA MET A 286 4.99 9.64 21.18
C MET A 286 6.28 9.33 20.44
N ASP A 287 7.42 9.66 21.06
CA ASP A 287 8.73 9.22 20.59
C ASP A 287 8.99 7.73 20.88
N SER A 288 10.15 7.22 20.49
CA SER A 288 10.52 5.82 20.67
C SER A 288 10.71 5.41 22.14
N SER A 289 10.81 6.36 23.06
CA SER A 289 10.85 6.09 24.52
C SER A 289 9.45 5.85 25.11
N PHE A 290 8.39 6.23 24.38
CA PHE A 290 6.98 6.19 24.81
C PHE A 290 6.68 6.98 26.09
N SER A 291 7.56 7.91 26.47
CA SER A 291 7.43 8.73 27.67
C SER A 291 7.09 10.18 27.38
N ASN A 292 7.33 10.65 26.16
CA ASN A 292 7.12 12.05 25.76
C ASN A 292 5.94 12.15 24.79
N GLU A 293 4.75 12.34 25.34
CA GLU A 293 3.56 12.61 24.53
C GLU A 293 3.50 14.09 24.16
N LEU A 294 3.38 14.36 22.86
CA LEU A 294 3.14 15.69 22.31
C LEU A 294 1.73 15.78 21.77
N ARG A 295 1.03 16.85 22.06
CA ARG A 295 -0.26 17.19 21.45
C ARG A 295 -0.03 18.18 20.31
N HIS A 296 -0.59 17.91 19.14
CA HIS A 296 -0.38 18.71 17.95
C HIS A 296 -1.57 19.61 17.57
N THR A 297 -2.78 19.23 17.96
CA THR A 297 -3.99 20.03 17.66
C THR A 297 -4.90 20.14 18.87
N TYR A 298 -5.60 21.27 18.97
CA TYR A 298 -6.68 21.50 19.95
C TYR A 298 -8.05 21.60 19.30
N VAL A 299 -8.08 21.55 17.97
CA VAL A 299 -9.29 21.65 17.15
C VAL A 299 -9.33 20.47 16.19
N THR A 300 -10.52 20.15 15.72
CA THR A 300 -10.70 19.19 14.62
C THR A 300 -10.08 19.77 13.36
N VAL A 301 -9.30 18.97 12.65
CA VAL A 301 -8.64 19.34 11.40
C VAL A 301 -9.06 18.41 10.28
N ASP A 302 -9.05 18.90 9.04
CA ASP A 302 -9.49 18.16 7.86
C ASP A 302 -8.44 17.12 7.39
N GLY A 303 -7.17 17.33 7.77
CA GLY A 303 -6.08 16.42 7.44
C GLY A 303 -4.86 16.65 8.33
N PHE A 304 -4.09 15.59 8.54
CA PHE A 304 -2.89 15.58 9.36
C PHE A 304 -1.86 14.61 8.76
N THR A 305 -0.72 15.12 8.31
CA THR A 305 0.31 14.33 7.64
C THR A 305 1.69 14.65 8.20
N PRO A 306 2.33 13.71 8.95
CA PRO A 306 3.71 13.86 9.37
C PRO A 306 4.66 13.81 8.16
N LEU A 307 5.69 14.66 8.15
CA LEU A 307 6.73 14.67 7.11
C LEU A 307 7.93 13.76 7.42
N GLY A 308 8.04 13.30 8.67
CA GLY A 308 9.16 12.48 9.10
C GLY A 308 10.44 13.29 9.36
N LYS A 309 11.58 12.71 8.98
CA LYS A 309 12.91 13.31 9.17
C LYS A 309 13.55 13.65 7.83
N GLY A 310 14.26 14.77 7.78
CA GLY A 310 15.07 15.16 6.65
C GLY A 310 16.39 14.38 6.54
N GLU A 311 17.16 14.66 5.50
CA GLU A 311 18.43 13.97 5.18
C GLU A 311 19.46 14.06 6.31
N GLY A 312 19.47 15.16 7.06
CA GLY A 312 20.35 15.38 8.23
C GLY A 312 19.80 14.82 9.54
N GLY A 313 18.64 14.14 9.52
CA GLY A 313 17.95 13.65 10.71
C GLY A 313 17.12 14.71 11.44
N GLU A 314 17.01 15.91 10.86
CA GLU A 314 16.15 16.98 11.38
C GLU A 314 14.67 16.64 11.23
N GLU A 315 13.85 17.02 12.18
CA GLU A 315 12.40 16.85 12.12
C GLU A 315 11.78 17.87 11.17
N LEU A 316 11.08 17.40 10.13
CA LEU A 316 10.50 18.26 9.09
C LEU A 316 9.15 18.87 9.49
N GLY A 317 8.48 18.31 10.49
CA GLY A 317 7.23 18.83 11.01
C GLY A 317 6.00 18.07 10.51
N ILE A 318 4.89 18.77 10.50
CA ILE A 318 3.56 18.20 10.21
C ILE A 318 2.82 19.15 9.27
N ILE A 319 2.16 18.59 8.26
CA ILE A 319 1.19 19.34 7.46
C ILE A 319 -0.20 19.14 8.05
N ILE A 320 -0.87 20.25 8.32
CA ILE A 320 -2.24 20.28 8.80
C ILE A 320 -3.12 20.91 7.71
N LYS A 321 -4.18 20.20 7.30
CA LYS A 321 -5.27 20.76 6.50
C LYS A 321 -6.34 21.28 7.46
N TYR A 322 -6.65 22.58 7.37
CA TYR A 322 -7.64 23.22 8.22
C TYR A 322 -8.33 24.35 7.46
N ASN A 323 -9.66 24.34 7.42
CA ASN A 323 -10.45 25.29 6.64
C ASN A 323 -10.00 25.40 5.17
N SER A 324 -9.78 24.26 4.52
CA SER A 324 -9.33 24.15 3.12
C SER A 324 -7.96 24.74 2.82
N LYS A 325 -7.15 25.05 3.82
CA LYS A 325 -5.79 25.56 3.69
C LYS A 325 -4.78 24.62 4.32
N PHE A 326 -3.52 24.71 3.87
CA PHE A 326 -2.42 23.94 4.42
C PHE A 326 -1.54 24.78 5.32
N TYR A 327 -1.13 24.18 6.43
CA TYR A 327 -0.23 24.76 7.41
C TYR A 327 0.93 23.81 7.67
N LEU A 328 2.15 24.31 7.56
CA LEU A 328 3.35 23.58 7.99
C LEU A 328 3.63 23.97 9.46
N GLN A 329 3.47 23.01 10.36
CA GLN A 329 3.64 23.17 11.79
C GLN A 329 4.86 22.41 12.27
N LYS A 330 5.62 23.01 13.20
CA LYS A 330 6.71 22.27 13.87
C LYS A 330 6.13 21.17 14.76
N LEU A 331 6.87 20.07 14.89
CA LEU A 331 6.44 18.93 15.69
C LEU A 331 6.14 19.29 17.16
N THR A 332 6.87 20.25 17.73
CA THR A 332 6.72 20.70 19.11
C THR A 332 5.54 21.66 19.33
N ASP A 333 4.96 22.16 18.25
CA ASP A 333 3.88 23.13 18.34
C ASP A 333 2.53 22.40 18.46
N SER A 334 1.58 23.07 19.10
CA SER A 334 0.22 22.55 19.30
C SER A 334 -0.89 23.49 18.81
N VAL A 335 -0.47 24.62 18.25
CA VAL A 335 -1.37 25.63 17.70
C VAL A 335 -1.10 25.79 16.22
N ILE A 336 -2.15 25.75 15.41
CA ILE A 336 -2.06 25.95 13.97
C ILE A 336 -1.40 27.31 13.70
N PRO A 337 -0.38 27.38 12.83
CA PRO A 337 0.29 28.63 12.51
C PRO A 337 -0.67 29.68 11.97
N ALA A 338 -0.42 30.95 12.25
CA ALA A 338 -1.28 32.05 11.78
C ALA A 338 -1.19 32.27 10.26
N VAL A 339 -0.09 31.82 9.63
CA VAL A 339 0.15 31.96 8.19
C VAL A 339 0.09 30.59 7.54
N ALA A 340 -0.75 30.46 6.54
CA ALA A 340 -0.86 29.24 5.74
C ALA A 340 0.42 28.98 4.94
N PHE A 341 0.77 27.71 4.81
CA PHE A 341 1.80 27.24 3.88
C PHE A 341 1.31 27.37 2.43
N SER A 342 0.06 26.98 2.16
CA SER A 342 -0.67 27.20 0.93
C SER A 342 -2.10 27.66 1.24
N GLU A 343 -2.59 28.65 0.49
CA GLU A 343 -3.97 29.13 0.51
C GLU A 343 -4.90 28.33 -0.39
N ASP A 344 -4.32 27.48 -1.28
CA ASP A 344 -5.08 26.67 -2.21
C ASP A 344 -5.70 25.45 -1.53
N ASN A 345 -6.88 25.06 -1.97
CA ASN A 345 -7.51 23.81 -1.55
C ASN A 345 -6.88 22.63 -2.30
N LEU A 346 -5.94 21.98 -1.68
CA LEU A 346 -5.18 20.85 -2.21
C LEU A 346 -5.53 19.57 -1.45
N ASP A 347 -5.31 18.42 -2.06
CA ASP A 347 -5.34 17.13 -1.38
C ASP A 347 -3.96 16.51 -1.37
N ILE A 348 -3.46 16.14 -0.19
CA ILE A 348 -2.15 15.47 -0.08
C ILE A 348 -2.30 14.05 -0.57
N ILE A 349 -1.49 13.69 -1.55
CA ILE A 349 -1.40 12.34 -2.11
C ILE A 349 -0.31 11.56 -1.40
N ALA A 350 0.88 12.16 -1.30
CA ALA A 350 2.05 11.53 -0.71
C ALA A 350 3.02 12.56 -0.15
N VAL A 351 3.88 12.09 0.73
CA VAL A 351 5.02 12.86 1.22
C VAL A 351 6.27 12.00 1.20
N ASP A 352 7.40 12.58 0.82
CA ASP A 352 8.70 11.96 0.97
C ASP A 352 9.72 13.03 1.34
N GLN A 353 10.17 13.03 2.58
CA GLN A 353 11.01 14.08 3.17
C GLN A 353 10.40 15.48 2.97
N ASP A 354 11.10 16.35 2.25
CA ASP A 354 10.65 17.72 1.96
C ASP A 354 9.75 17.85 0.73
N LEU A 355 9.48 16.74 0.05
CA LEU A 355 8.61 16.70 -1.12
C LEU A 355 7.17 16.35 -0.71
N ILE A 356 6.25 17.24 -1.04
CA ILE A 356 4.82 17.08 -0.80
C ILE A 356 4.14 16.95 -2.16
N ILE A 357 3.51 15.82 -2.42
CA ILE A 357 2.75 15.60 -3.65
C ILE A 357 1.28 15.84 -3.35
N VAL A 358 0.66 16.70 -4.16
CA VAL A 358 -0.71 17.16 -3.96
C VAL A 358 -1.51 17.07 -5.25
N LYS A 359 -2.83 16.94 -5.11
CA LYS A 359 -3.83 17.09 -6.16
C LYS A 359 -4.55 18.41 -5.93
N ASP A 360 -4.65 19.25 -6.96
CA ASP A 360 -5.43 20.49 -6.92
C ASP A 360 -6.89 20.25 -7.30
N SER A 361 -7.70 21.32 -7.24
CA SER A 361 -9.13 21.28 -7.59
C SER A 361 -9.41 20.94 -9.07
N ASN A 362 -8.42 21.03 -9.95
CA ASN A 362 -8.50 20.68 -11.36
C ASN A 362 -7.93 19.28 -11.64
N SER A 363 -7.70 18.49 -10.61
CA SER A 363 -7.06 17.17 -10.67
C SER A 363 -5.62 17.20 -11.19
N LYS A 364 -4.96 18.37 -11.24
CA LYS A 364 -3.56 18.51 -11.58
C LYS A 364 -2.71 18.03 -10.40
N ILE A 365 -1.68 17.23 -10.68
CA ILE A 365 -0.74 16.74 -9.68
C ILE A 365 0.49 17.62 -9.65
N LEU A 366 0.80 18.11 -8.47
CA LEU A 366 1.92 19.01 -8.22
C LEU A 366 2.85 18.41 -7.16
N SER A 367 4.13 18.70 -7.26
CA SER A 367 5.03 18.57 -6.12
C SER A 367 5.35 19.94 -5.56
N ILE A 368 5.39 20.04 -4.23
CA ILE A 368 5.71 21.26 -3.50
C ILE A 368 6.85 20.96 -2.54
N SER A 369 7.91 21.73 -2.57
CA SER A 369 8.99 21.65 -1.58
C SER A 369 8.55 22.30 -0.26
N SER A 370 8.70 21.58 0.85
CA SER A 370 8.41 22.13 2.19
C SER A 370 9.42 23.21 2.61
N LYS A 371 10.61 23.24 2.00
CA LYS A 371 11.70 24.16 2.36
C LYS A 371 11.53 25.55 1.73
N ASP A 372 11.26 25.61 0.46
CA ASP A 372 11.26 26.87 -0.32
C ASP A 372 9.93 27.16 -1.04
N LYS A 373 8.95 26.26 -0.90
CA LYS A 373 7.63 26.33 -1.55
C LYS A 373 7.68 26.29 -3.08
N SER A 374 8.83 25.90 -3.66
CA SER A 374 8.89 25.70 -5.11
C SER A 374 7.91 24.63 -5.55
N THR A 375 7.24 24.84 -6.67
CA THR A 375 6.18 23.96 -7.17
C THR A 375 6.52 23.50 -8.58
N VAL A 376 6.35 22.18 -8.82
CA VAL A 376 6.52 21.57 -10.14
C VAL A 376 5.26 20.80 -10.50
N THR A 377 4.75 20.97 -11.72
CA THR A 377 3.66 20.14 -12.24
C THR A 377 4.21 18.78 -12.64
N LEU A 378 3.68 17.73 -12.00
CA LEU A 378 4.04 16.34 -12.28
C LEU A 378 3.12 15.71 -13.33
N PHE A 379 1.84 16.02 -13.28
CA PHE A 379 0.84 15.51 -14.20
C PHE A 379 -0.29 16.53 -14.38
N GLU A 380 -0.74 16.69 -15.62
CA GLU A 380 -1.90 17.49 -15.98
C GLU A 380 -2.87 16.61 -16.75
N PRO A 381 -4.05 16.29 -16.19
CA PRO A 381 -5.03 15.46 -16.87
C PRO A 381 -5.50 16.14 -18.15
N ALA A 382 -5.79 15.33 -19.17
CA ALA A 382 -6.44 15.81 -20.38
C ALA A 382 -7.89 16.24 -20.07
N ASP A 383 -8.49 17.00 -21.00
CA ASP A 383 -9.90 17.37 -20.91
C ASP A 383 -10.76 16.11 -20.74
N GLU A 384 -11.70 16.14 -19.79
CA GLU A 384 -12.61 15.03 -19.44
C GLU A 384 -11.95 13.84 -18.71
N GLN A 385 -10.64 13.87 -18.47
CA GLN A 385 -9.94 12.85 -17.69
C GLN A 385 -10.11 13.11 -16.19
N THR A 386 -10.57 12.13 -15.44
CA THR A 386 -10.72 12.20 -14.00
C THR A 386 -9.76 11.22 -13.33
N LEU A 387 -8.97 11.69 -12.39
CA LEU A 387 -8.10 10.82 -11.59
C LEU A 387 -8.89 10.24 -10.41
N GLY A 388 -8.62 8.97 -10.10
CA GLY A 388 -9.08 8.32 -8.89
C GLY A 388 -8.43 8.92 -7.63
N ASP A 389 -8.86 8.43 -6.47
CA ASP A 389 -8.36 8.92 -5.19
C ASP A 389 -7.19 8.09 -4.65
N LYS A 390 -6.84 6.98 -5.31
CA LYS A 390 -5.73 6.13 -4.90
C LYS A 390 -4.49 6.38 -5.75
N PHE A 391 -3.41 6.67 -5.07
CA PHE A 391 -2.10 6.99 -5.61
C PHE A 391 -1.05 6.15 -4.90
N ASP A 392 0.08 5.95 -5.55
CA ASP A 392 1.23 5.31 -4.96
C ASP A 392 2.51 6.09 -5.30
N PHE A 393 3.38 6.27 -4.32
CA PHE A 393 4.64 6.98 -4.50
C PHE A 393 5.76 6.30 -3.71
N ASP A 394 6.79 5.85 -4.40
CA ASP A 394 7.93 5.13 -3.82
C ASP A 394 9.14 6.01 -3.50
N GLY A 395 9.02 7.32 -3.64
CA GLY A 395 10.10 8.31 -3.51
C GLY A 395 10.70 8.72 -4.86
N ARG A 396 10.35 8.06 -5.97
CA ARG A 396 10.71 8.44 -7.33
C ARG A 396 9.55 8.33 -8.29
N TYR A 397 8.90 7.18 -8.34
CA TYR A 397 7.80 6.93 -9.28
C TYR A 397 6.47 7.17 -8.60
N LEU A 398 5.66 8.00 -9.24
CA LEU A 398 4.29 8.24 -8.86
C LEU A 398 3.38 7.44 -9.79
N VAL A 399 2.57 6.54 -9.23
CA VAL A 399 1.55 5.78 -9.96
C VAL A 399 0.20 6.43 -9.73
N LEU A 400 -0.48 6.74 -10.81
CA LEU A 400 -1.80 7.38 -10.82
C LEU A 400 -2.79 6.41 -11.46
N LEU A 401 -4.01 6.39 -10.95
CA LEU A 401 -5.12 5.65 -11.54
C LEU A 401 -6.16 6.62 -12.07
N GLU A 402 -6.71 6.34 -13.24
CA GLU A 402 -7.86 7.07 -13.77
C GLU A 402 -9.13 6.59 -13.07
N SER A 403 -9.99 7.53 -12.66
CA SER A 403 -11.32 7.21 -12.16
C SER A 403 -12.23 6.87 -13.33
N VAL A 404 -12.91 5.74 -13.23
CA VAL A 404 -13.73 5.25 -14.33
C VAL A 404 -15.16 5.73 -14.16
N THR A 405 -15.60 6.59 -15.03
CA THR A 405 -17.03 6.88 -15.25
C THR A 405 -17.64 5.97 -16.31
N ASP A 406 -16.81 5.40 -17.18
CA ASP A 406 -17.19 4.46 -18.22
C ASP A 406 -16.25 3.25 -18.17
N TYR A 407 -16.80 2.06 -17.95
CA TYR A 407 -16.06 0.80 -17.74
C TYR A 407 -15.14 0.37 -18.90
N ASN A 408 -15.05 1.14 -19.95
CA ASN A 408 -14.28 0.83 -21.16
C ASN A 408 -12.90 1.51 -21.20
N SER A 409 -12.55 2.39 -20.25
CA SER A 409 -11.29 3.10 -20.26
C SER A 409 -10.60 3.04 -18.90
N ASN A 410 -9.59 2.22 -18.77
CA ASN A 410 -8.83 2.01 -17.52
C ASN A 410 -7.38 2.30 -17.77
N TYR A 411 -6.92 3.45 -17.33
CA TYR A 411 -5.55 3.86 -17.52
C TYR A 411 -4.87 4.04 -16.18
N SER A 412 -3.69 3.43 -16.07
CA SER A 412 -2.74 3.75 -15.03
C SER A 412 -1.58 4.49 -15.66
N TYR A 413 -1.03 5.44 -14.95
CA TYR A 413 0.11 6.23 -15.38
C TYR A 413 1.23 6.10 -14.39
N ILE A 414 2.46 6.11 -14.89
CA ILE A 414 3.66 6.25 -14.08
C ILE A 414 4.37 7.55 -14.45
N VAL A 415 4.76 8.29 -13.42
CA VAL A 415 5.49 9.55 -13.56
C VAL A 415 6.84 9.40 -12.87
N ASP A 416 7.95 9.55 -13.61
CA ASP A 416 9.30 9.63 -13.01
C ASP A 416 9.54 11.05 -12.50
N THR A 417 9.45 11.25 -11.19
CA THR A 417 9.56 12.58 -10.58
C THR A 417 10.98 13.13 -10.62
N PHE A 418 12.01 12.30 -10.81
CA PHE A 418 13.40 12.74 -10.92
C PHE A 418 13.71 13.42 -12.25
N GLY A 419 12.94 13.13 -13.29
CA GLY A 419 13.02 13.85 -14.57
C GLY A 419 12.50 15.28 -14.51
N ALA A 420 11.76 15.62 -13.44
CA ALA A 420 11.10 16.91 -13.27
C ALA A 420 12.03 18.08 -12.91
N ALA A 421 13.25 17.83 -12.48
CA ALA A 421 14.21 18.88 -12.06
C ALA A 421 14.59 19.88 -13.18
N GLY A 422 14.12 19.70 -14.42
CA GLY A 422 14.43 20.55 -15.57
C GLY A 422 13.24 20.94 -16.45
N GLY A 423 11.98 20.64 -16.11
CA GLY A 423 10.80 20.93 -16.93
C GLY A 423 10.00 19.66 -17.23
N GLN A 424 8.79 19.77 -17.62
CA GLN A 424 7.76 18.78 -17.90
C GLN A 424 8.13 17.29 -17.75
N THR A 425 7.62 16.67 -16.69
CA THR A 425 7.57 15.20 -16.59
C THR A 425 6.58 14.67 -17.61
N SER A 426 6.97 13.69 -18.39
CA SER A 426 6.05 12.93 -19.21
C SER A 426 5.47 11.77 -18.37
N ALA A 427 4.15 11.78 -18.18
CA ALA A 427 3.47 10.60 -17.65
C ALA A 427 3.41 9.53 -18.74
N THR A 428 3.86 8.31 -18.38
CA THR A 428 3.75 7.17 -19.29
C THR A 428 2.56 6.32 -18.89
N GLN A 429 1.63 6.11 -19.82
CA GLN A 429 0.53 5.19 -19.61
C GLN A 429 1.04 3.77 -19.45
N ILE A 430 0.76 3.14 -18.30
CA ILE A 430 1.20 1.78 -17.98
C ILE A 430 0.07 0.76 -18.04
N GLY A 431 -1.15 1.18 -17.73
CA GLY A 431 -2.33 0.34 -17.83
C GLY A 431 -2.69 -0.01 -19.26
N THR A 432 -3.22 -1.19 -19.47
CA THR A 432 -3.87 -1.59 -20.71
C THR A 432 -5.36 -1.63 -20.49
N VAL A 433 -6.14 -1.20 -21.49
CA VAL A 433 -7.59 -1.43 -21.49
C VAL A 433 -7.80 -2.94 -21.40
N VAL A 434 -8.49 -3.38 -20.37
CA VAL A 434 -8.94 -4.77 -20.29
C VAL A 434 -10.20 -4.86 -21.13
N ASP A 435 -10.06 -5.42 -22.34
CA ASP A 435 -11.17 -5.66 -23.24
C ASP A 435 -12.04 -6.79 -22.64
N SER A 436 -13.10 -6.40 -21.93
CA SER A 436 -14.04 -7.33 -21.31
C SER A 436 -14.81 -8.19 -22.33
N ASP A 437 -14.78 -7.81 -23.61
CA ASP A 437 -15.54 -8.47 -24.69
C ASP A 437 -14.76 -9.61 -25.37
N LYS A 438 -13.52 -9.88 -24.93
CA LYS A 438 -12.67 -10.96 -25.48
C LYS A 438 -12.59 -12.22 -24.61
N LYS A 439 -13.59 -12.50 -23.80
CA LYS A 439 -13.71 -13.78 -23.06
C LYS A 439 -14.64 -14.75 -23.77
#